data_ae830d5ee1941eb3f871680d30f8bf05
#
_entry.id   ae830d5ee1941eb3f871680d30f8bf05
#
_cell.length_a   1.000
_cell.length_b   1.000
_cell.length_c   1.000
_cell.angle_alpha   90.00
_cell.angle_beta   90.00
_cell.angle_gamma   90.00
#
_symmetry.space_group_name_H-M   'P 1'
#
loop_
_entity.id
_entity.type
_entity.pdbx_description
1 polymer ?
#
loop_
_entity_poly.entity_id
_entity_poly.type
_entity_poly.pdbx_seq_one_letter_code
_entity_poly.pdbx_strand_id
1 'polypeptide(L)'
;LAAGKAANANGIPVLLDPVGVGASTFRRKMAEELLQAVTFTAIRGNMSEIRTLSELAEKKAAGAAGGVDVRPVDVVTEETLAEAVTFVKAVSKRLGAVVAVTGAIDLVSDGQQCVVIRGGREEMSRVTGTGCQLSGLAAAFLAVARNMEAPAGSTGGNTAGGAACAARGMEAVAAAVCVMNAAGEIAWE
;
A
#
# COMPACT_ATOMS: atom_id res chain seq x y z
N LEU A 1 -13.84 -6.41 9.47
CA LEU A 1 -14.14 -5.11 10.10
C LEU A 1 -13.75 -5.08 11.57
N ALA A 2 -14.21 -6.03 12.41
CA ALA A 2 -13.94 -6.03 13.85
C ALA A 2 -12.44 -5.99 14.18
N ALA A 3 -11.64 -6.86 13.56
CA ALA A 3 -10.20 -6.92 13.78
C ALA A 3 -9.49 -5.59 13.39
N GLY A 4 -9.86 -5.00 12.24
CA GLY A 4 -9.27 -3.73 11.82
C GLY A 4 -9.60 -2.57 12.76
N LYS A 5 -10.85 -2.49 13.24
CA LYS A 5 -11.25 -1.50 14.25
C LYS A 5 -10.50 -1.70 15.57
N ALA A 6 -10.38 -2.95 16.03
CA ALA A 6 -9.63 -3.26 17.24
C ALA A 6 -8.15 -2.92 17.09
N ALA A 7 -7.53 -3.19 15.95
CA ALA A 7 -6.16 -2.79 15.64
C ALA A 7 -6.02 -1.26 15.69
N ASN A 8 -6.92 -0.52 15.04
CA ASN A 8 -6.90 0.95 15.08
C ASN A 8 -7.03 1.50 16.51
N ALA A 9 -7.95 0.94 17.31
CA ALA A 9 -8.13 1.35 18.71
C ALA A 9 -6.88 1.14 19.57
N ASN A 10 -6.05 0.16 19.23
CA ASN A 10 -4.79 -0.15 19.90
C ASN A 10 -3.55 0.44 19.19
N GLY A 11 -3.74 1.28 18.18
CA GLY A 11 -2.69 1.86 17.38
C GLY A 11 -1.82 0.83 16.63
N ILE A 12 -2.30 -0.37 16.38
CA ILE A 12 -1.60 -1.42 15.66
C ILE A 12 -1.66 -1.12 14.16
N PRO A 13 -0.54 -1.16 13.41
CA PRO A 13 -0.54 -0.96 11.97
C PRO A 13 -1.45 -1.97 11.26
N VAL A 14 -2.22 -1.48 10.30
CA VAL A 14 -3.11 -2.32 9.48
C VAL A 14 -2.71 -2.17 8.02
N LEU A 15 -2.45 -3.30 7.37
CA LEU A 15 -2.20 -3.37 5.94
C LEU A 15 -3.40 -3.97 5.22
N LEU A 16 -3.80 -3.37 4.12
CA LEU A 16 -4.82 -3.89 3.21
C LEU A 16 -4.16 -4.44 1.94
N ASP A 17 -4.47 -5.69 1.63
CA ASP A 17 -4.20 -6.31 0.32
C ASP A 17 -5.56 -6.57 -0.37
N PRO A 18 -6.00 -5.70 -1.29
CA PRO A 18 -7.36 -5.75 -1.85
C PRO A 18 -7.44 -6.74 -3.02
N VAL A 19 -6.99 -7.96 -2.82
CA VAL A 19 -6.88 -8.98 -3.85
C VAL A 19 -8.15 -9.08 -4.70
N GLY A 20 -8.00 -8.78 -5.99
CA GLY A 20 -9.07 -8.90 -6.96
C GLY A 20 -10.26 -7.98 -6.71
N VAL A 21 -10.05 -6.80 -6.12
CA VAL A 21 -11.12 -5.83 -5.81
C VAL A 21 -11.93 -5.43 -7.04
N GLY A 22 -11.33 -5.46 -8.23
CA GLY A 22 -12.02 -5.21 -9.51
C GLY A 22 -12.81 -6.41 -10.04
N ALA A 23 -12.61 -7.62 -9.52
CA ALA A 23 -13.12 -8.86 -10.12
C ALA A 23 -14.62 -9.10 -9.85
N SER A 24 -15.21 -8.49 -8.81
CA SER A 24 -16.64 -8.66 -8.52
C SER A 24 -17.23 -7.48 -7.75
N THR A 25 -18.54 -7.28 -7.89
CA THR A 25 -19.30 -6.29 -7.14
C THR A 25 -19.24 -6.54 -5.63
N PHE A 26 -19.20 -7.80 -5.21
CA PHE A 26 -19.07 -8.17 -3.81
C PHE A 26 -17.73 -7.69 -3.21
N ARG A 27 -16.60 -7.94 -3.89
CA ARG A 27 -15.27 -7.49 -3.44
C ARG A 27 -15.16 -5.97 -3.41
N ARG A 28 -15.72 -5.29 -4.42
CA ARG A 28 -15.82 -3.82 -4.43
C ARG A 28 -16.56 -3.30 -3.20
N LYS A 29 -17.75 -3.84 -2.92
CA LYS A 29 -18.55 -3.44 -1.75
C LYS A 29 -17.80 -3.68 -0.44
N MET A 30 -17.15 -4.84 -0.29
CA MET A 30 -16.34 -5.11 0.89
C MET A 30 -15.17 -4.14 1.05
N ALA A 31 -14.50 -3.78 -0.03
CA ALA A 31 -13.43 -2.78 0.00
C ALA A 31 -13.95 -1.39 0.38
N GLU A 32 -15.12 -0.98 -0.12
CA GLU A 32 -15.79 0.26 0.28
C GLU A 32 -16.08 0.28 1.79
N GLU A 33 -16.65 -0.80 2.33
CA GLU A 33 -16.93 -0.91 3.76
C GLU A 33 -15.66 -0.87 4.61
N LEU A 34 -14.59 -1.51 4.16
CA LEU A 34 -13.28 -1.49 4.81
C LEU A 34 -12.69 -0.08 4.82
N LEU A 35 -12.66 0.61 3.67
CA LEU A 35 -12.17 1.99 3.55
C LEU A 35 -12.97 3.00 4.39
N GLN A 36 -14.23 2.68 4.70
CA GLN A 36 -15.06 3.54 5.57
C GLN A 36 -14.82 3.31 7.05
N ALA A 37 -14.48 2.08 7.43
CA ALA A 37 -14.54 1.64 8.82
C ALA A 37 -13.18 1.42 9.48
N VAL A 38 -12.10 1.31 8.67
CA VAL A 38 -10.74 1.00 9.12
C VAL A 38 -9.77 2.02 8.54
N THR A 39 -8.89 2.53 9.37
CA THR A 39 -7.73 3.33 8.95
C THR A 39 -6.59 2.39 8.63
N PHE A 40 -6.09 2.45 7.40
CA PHE A 40 -4.97 1.64 6.95
C PHE A 40 -3.66 2.40 7.07
N THR A 41 -2.63 1.75 7.59
CA THR A 41 -1.26 2.26 7.61
C THR A 41 -0.62 2.12 6.23
N ALA A 42 -0.89 0.99 5.58
CA ALA A 42 -0.44 0.72 4.22
C ALA A 42 -1.49 -0.04 3.41
N ILE A 43 -1.45 0.14 2.11
CA ILE A 43 -2.27 -0.57 1.14
C ILE A 43 -1.32 -1.08 0.06
N ARG A 44 -1.36 -2.38 -0.24
CA ARG A 44 -0.52 -3.01 -1.25
C ARG A 44 -1.38 -3.71 -2.28
N GLY A 45 -1.10 -3.53 -3.55
CA GLY A 45 -1.79 -4.22 -4.64
C GLY A 45 -1.05 -4.05 -5.97
N ASN A 46 -1.56 -4.66 -7.03
CA ASN A 46 -1.14 -4.31 -8.38
C ASN A 46 -1.78 -2.99 -8.83
N MET A 47 -1.35 -2.46 -9.97
CA MET A 47 -1.84 -1.17 -10.47
C MET A 47 -3.37 -1.15 -10.66
N SER A 48 -3.96 -2.22 -11.18
CA SER A 48 -5.41 -2.34 -11.40
C SER A 48 -6.19 -2.33 -10.08
N GLU A 49 -5.69 -3.00 -9.04
CA GLU A 49 -6.30 -3.01 -7.71
C GLU A 49 -6.25 -1.65 -7.04
N ILE A 50 -5.09 -0.99 -7.08
CA ILE A 50 -4.91 0.36 -6.51
C ILE A 50 -5.77 1.38 -7.24
N ARG A 51 -5.91 1.27 -8.56
CA ARG A 51 -6.83 2.10 -9.34
C ARG A 51 -8.27 1.93 -8.89
N THR A 52 -8.72 0.69 -8.79
CA THR A 52 -10.08 0.39 -8.34
C THR A 52 -10.36 0.98 -6.96
N LEU A 53 -9.40 0.88 -6.02
CA LEU A 53 -9.53 1.52 -4.70
C LEU A 53 -9.58 3.04 -4.79
N SER A 54 -8.77 3.64 -5.67
CA SER A 54 -8.80 5.10 -5.89
C SER A 54 -10.17 5.57 -6.37
N GLU A 55 -10.77 4.87 -7.34
CA GLU A 55 -12.13 5.16 -7.84
C GLU A 55 -13.18 5.05 -6.73
N LEU A 56 -13.08 4.03 -5.87
CA LEU A 56 -13.99 3.86 -4.75
C LEU A 56 -13.87 5.00 -3.73
N ALA A 57 -12.66 5.43 -3.45
CA ALA A 57 -12.40 6.55 -2.56
C ALA A 57 -12.87 7.90 -3.15
N GLU A 58 -12.75 8.10 -4.47
CA GLU A 58 -13.23 9.29 -5.17
C GLU A 58 -14.75 9.43 -5.12
N LYS A 59 -15.47 8.35 -5.40
CA LYS A 59 -16.94 8.33 -5.32
C LYS A 59 -17.43 8.73 -3.94
N LYS A 60 -16.70 8.35 -2.89
CA LYS A 60 -17.00 8.75 -1.51
C LYS A 60 -16.80 10.25 -1.30
N ALA A 61 -15.73 10.84 -1.83
CA ALA A 61 -15.40 12.25 -1.60
C ALA A 61 -16.27 13.20 -2.43
N ALA A 62 -16.68 12.79 -3.63
CA ALA A 62 -17.32 13.66 -4.61
C ALA A 62 -18.86 13.66 -4.54
N GLY A 63 -19.49 12.86 -3.68
CA GLY A 63 -20.94 12.82 -3.63
C GLY A 63 -21.59 12.65 -5.00
N ALA A 64 -21.05 11.80 -5.85
CA ALA A 64 -21.50 11.47 -7.22
C ALA A 64 -21.10 12.44 -8.37
N ALA A 65 -20.15 13.35 -8.21
CA ALA A 65 -19.71 14.20 -9.31
C ALA A 65 -18.19 14.21 -9.52
N GLY A 66 -17.75 13.78 -10.69
CA GLY A 66 -16.52 14.19 -11.36
C GLY A 66 -15.21 13.56 -10.91
N GLY A 67 -14.80 12.50 -11.62
CA GLY A 67 -13.44 11.97 -11.53
C GLY A 67 -12.44 12.84 -12.31
N VAL A 68 -11.24 13.00 -11.78
CA VAL A 68 -10.09 13.51 -12.54
C VAL A 68 -9.67 12.39 -13.51
N ASP A 69 -9.72 12.70 -14.79
CA ASP A 69 -9.42 11.79 -15.91
C ASP A 69 -7.89 11.61 -16.05
N VAL A 70 -7.28 10.92 -15.08
CA VAL A 70 -5.91 10.41 -15.23
C VAL A 70 -6.02 9.09 -15.96
N ARG A 71 -5.60 9.03 -17.21
CA ARG A 71 -5.55 7.79 -17.98
C ARG A 71 -4.73 6.77 -17.22
N PRO A 72 -5.30 5.65 -16.93
CA PRO A 72 -4.66 4.68 -16.05
C PRO A 72 -3.56 3.94 -16.81
N VAL A 73 -2.36 3.95 -16.24
CA VAL A 73 -1.26 3.09 -16.65
C VAL A 73 -1.53 1.69 -16.09
N ASP A 74 -1.74 0.70 -16.95
CA ASP A 74 -2.05 -0.67 -16.51
C ASP A 74 -0.80 -1.43 -16.03
N VAL A 75 0.36 -1.10 -16.59
CA VAL A 75 1.67 -1.67 -16.23
C VAL A 75 2.66 -0.54 -16.04
N VAL A 76 3.43 -0.60 -14.96
CA VAL A 76 4.52 0.35 -14.74
C VAL A 76 5.73 -0.09 -15.57
N THR A 77 6.07 0.71 -16.57
CA THR A 77 7.27 0.57 -17.41
C THR A 77 8.13 1.83 -17.27
N GLU A 78 9.33 1.84 -17.84
CA GLU A 78 10.17 3.03 -17.82
C GLU A 78 9.51 4.22 -18.54
N GLU A 79 8.75 3.98 -19.62
CA GLU A 79 8.04 5.02 -20.35
C GLU A 79 6.86 5.61 -19.56
N THR A 80 6.20 4.78 -18.75
CA THR A 80 5.01 5.19 -17.98
C THR A 80 5.34 5.57 -16.54
N LEU A 81 6.61 5.47 -16.13
CA LEU A 81 7.05 5.62 -14.74
C LEU A 81 6.65 6.96 -14.13
N ALA A 82 6.83 8.07 -14.85
CA ALA A 82 6.54 9.40 -14.33
C ALA A 82 5.03 9.60 -14.03
N GLU A 83 4.17 9.06 -14.91
CA GLU A 83 2.72 9.09 -14.72
C GLU A 83 2.30 8.18 -13.56
N ALA A 84 2.88 6.98 -13.50
CA ALA A 84 2.62 6.03 -12.43
C ALA A 84 3.01 6.59 -11.06
N VAL A 85 4.18 7.21 -10.93
CA VAL A 85 4.64 7.89 -9.70
C VAL A 85 3.66 8.98 -9.29
N THR A 86 3.25 9.82 -10.23
CA THR A 86 2.29 10.90 -9.96
C THR A 86 0.96 10.35 -9.48
N PHE A 87 0.45 9.31 -10.12
CA PHE A 87 -0.77 8.63 -9.75
C PHE A 87 -0.68 8.00 -8.34
N VAL A 88 0.36 7.22 -8.07
CA VAL A 88 0.53 6.53 -6.77
C VAL A 88 0.66 7.53 -5.62
N LYS A 89 1.38 8.65 -5.81
CA LYS A 89 1.45 9.75 -4.83
C LYS A 89 0.07 10.35 -4.56
N ALA A 90 -0.71 10.61 -5.61
CA ALA A 90 -2.05 11.17 -5.46
C ALA A 90 -3.00 10.21 -4.71
N VAL A 91 -2.94 8.92 -5.01
CA VAL A 91 -3.73 7.89 -4.33
C VAL A 91 -3.32 7.76 -2.87
N SER A 92 -2.03 7.69 -2.57
CA SER A 92 -1.50 7.63 -1.20
C SER A 92 -1.97 8.83 -0.37
N LYS A 93 -1.85 10.04 -0.93
CA LYS A 93 -2.34 11.27 -0.28
C LYS A 93 -3.84 11.24 -0.02
N ARG A 94 -4.62 10.76 -0.98
CA ARG A 94 -6.09 10.64 -0.87
C ARG A 94 -6.52 9.64 0.18
N LEU A 95 -5.88 8.48 0.21
CA LEU A 95 -6.21 7.41 1.15
C LEU A 95 -5.62 7.64 2.55
N GLY A 96 -4.66 8.57 2.69
CA GLY A 96 -3.96 8.82 3.95
C GLY A 96 -3.14 7.61 4.42
N ALA A 97 -2.65 6.81 3.49
CA ALA A 97 -1.92 5.56 3.76
C ALA A 97 -0.72 5.43 2.82
N VAL A 98 0.29 4.70 3.25
CA VAL A 98 1.35 4.26 2.35
C VAL A 98 0.75 3.37 1.26
N VAL A 99 1.02 3.65 0.00
CA VAL A 99 0.55 2.83 -1.11
C VAL A 99 1.74 2.16 -1.79
N ALA A 100 1.69 0.84 -1.88
CA ALA A 100 2.64 0.02 -2.59
C ALA A 100 1.97 -0.61 -3.82
N VAL A 101 2.46 -0.26 -5.00
CA VAL A 101 2.09 -0.90 -6.27
C VAL A 101 3.18 -1.89 -6.62
N THR A 102 2.82 -3.16 -6.82
CA THR A 102 3.77 -4.20 -7.20
C THR A 102 3.52 -4.66 -8.64
N GLY A 103 4.62 -4.84 -9.39
CA GLY A 103 4.59 -5.19 -10.80
C GLY A 103 5.99 -5.42 -11.38
N ALA A 104 6.21 -5.05 -12.63
CA ALA A 104 7.54 -5.10 -13.24
C ALA A 104 8.51 -4.06 -12.63
N ILE A 105 7.98 -2.92 -12.25
CA ILE A 105 8.65 -1.90 -11.43
C ILE A 105 7.72 -1.66 -10.25
N ASP A 106 8.25 -1.76 -9.03
CA ASP A 106 7.46 -1.53 -7.83
C ASP A 106 7.56 -0.06 -7.40
N LEU A 107 6.45 0.47 -6.89
CA LEU A 107 6.34 1.84 -6.40
C LEU A 107 5.83 1.84 -4.98
N VAL A 108 6.48 2.57 -4.08
CA VAL A 108 6.01 2.76 -2.70
C VAL A 108 5.97 4.24 -2.38
N SER A 109 4.82 4.75 -1.97
CA SER A 109 4.63 6.18 -1.71
C SER A 109 3.89 6.47 -0.41
N ASP A 110 4.28 7.55 0.26
CA ASP A 110 3.58 8.14 1.42
C ASP A 110 2.72 9.38 1.02
N GLY A 111 2.64 9.65 -0.29
CA GLY A 111 1.96 10.82 -0.84
C GLY A 111 2.86 12.05 -1.01
N GLN A 112 4.01 12.11 -0.32
CA GLN A 112 5.01 13.18 -0.46
C GLN A 112 6.16 12.70 -1.35
N GLN A 113 6.67 11.52 -1.06
CA GLN A 113 7.75 10.87 -1.78
C GLN A 113 7.26 9.59 -2.44
N CYS A 114 8.03 9.08 -3.38
CA CYS A 114 7.80 7.78 -3.99
C CYS A 114 9.15 7.11 -4.21
N VAL A 115 9.30 5.92 -3.65
CA VAL A 115 10.43 5.03 -3.89
C VAL A 115 10.11 4.17 -5.10
N VAL A 116 11.03 4.12 -6.05
CA VAL A 116 10.97 3.26 -7.23
C VAL A 116 11.93 2.09 -7.02
N ILE A 117 11.41 0.88 -7.04
CA ILE A 117 12.18 -0.33 -6.80
C ILE A 117 12.23 -1.14 -8.09
N ARG A 118 13.44 -1.39 -8.56
CA ARG A 118 13.73 -2.27 -9.69
C ARG A 118 14.43 -3.50 -9.15
N GLY A 119 13.95 -4.66 -9.52
CA GLY A 119 14.46 -5.94 -9.05
C GLY A 119 13.39 -7.01 -9.05
N GLY A 120 13.75 -8.17 -8.53
CA GLY A 120 12.91 -9.35 -8.58
C GLY A 120 13.00 -10.09 -9.91
N ARG A 121 12.17 -11.07 -10.06
CA ARG A 121 12.14 -11.96 -11.23
C ARG A 121 10.74 -12.11 -11.76
N GLU A 122 10.59 -12.13 -13.07
CA GLU A 122 9.32 -12.38 -13.75
C GLU A 122 8.65 -13.68 -13.28
N GLU A 123 9.46 -14.68 -13.03
CA GLU A 123 9.04 -16.01 -12.60
C GLU A 123 8.31 -16.01 -11.26
N MET A 124 8.54 -15.03 -10.42
CA MET A 124 7.81 -14.88 -9.15
C MET A 124 6.29 -14.77 -9.38
N SER A 125 5.87 -14.24 -10.52
CA SER A 125 4.46 -14.16 -10.91
C SER A 125 3.79 -15.52 -11.11
N ARG A 126 4.58 -16.57 -11.35
CA ARG A 126 4.12 -17.96 -11.55
C ARG A 126 3.96 -18.71 -10.23
N VAL A 127 4.44 -18.15 -9.13
CA VAL A 127 4.34 -18.75 -7.81
C VAL A 127 3.14 -18.16 -7.07
N THR A 128 2.13 -18.99 -6.85
CA THR A 128 0.93 -18.58 -6.12
C THR A 128 1.27 -18.21 -4.68
N GLY A 129 0.79 -17.05 -4.24
CA GLY A 129 0.92 -16.61 -2.84
C GLY A 129 2.08 -15.66 -2.57
N THR A 130 2.97 -15.37 -3.52
CA THR A 130 4.05 -14.38 -3.36
C THR A 130 3.52 -13.02 -2.90
N GLY A 131 2.38 -12.58 -3.45
CA GLY A 131 1.72 -11.37 -3.01
C GLY A 131 1.29 -11.40 -1.54
N CYS A 132 0.66 -12.49 -1.10
CA CYS A 132 0.24 -12.66 0.29
C CYS A 132 1.45 -12.73 1.25
N GLN A 133 2.54 -13.37 0.82
CA GLN A 133 3.80 -13.40 1.58
C GLN A 133 4.38 -12.00 1.75
N LEU A 134 4.43 -11.22 0.66
CA LEU A 134 4.88 -9.83 0.71
C LEU A 134 4.00 -8.98 1.64
N SER A 135 2.68 -9.16 1.61
CA SER A 135 1.77 -8.44 2.49
C SER A 135 2.02 -8.78 3.98
N GLY A 136 2.27 -10.06 4.28
CA GLY A 136 2.67 -10.50 5.63
C GLY A 136 4.02 -9.90 6.06
N LEU A 137 5.01 -9.92 5.17
CA LEU A 137 6.33 -9.33 5.41
C LEU A 137 6.23 -7.83 5.66
N ALA A 138 5.51 -7.10 4.82
CA ALA A 138 5.30 -5.66 4.97
C ALA A 138 4.58 -5.31 6.28
N ALA A 139 3.60 -6.11 6.70
CA ALA A 139 2.93 -5.92 7.99
C ALA A 139 3.91 -6.11 9.18
N ALA A 140 4.81 -7.09 9.10
CA ALA A 140 5.85 -7.30 10.11
C ALA A 140 6.84 -6.12 10.17
N PHE A 141 7.29 -5.62 9.02
CA PHE A 141 8.17 -4.45 8.95
C PHE A 141 7.50 -3.18 9.50
N LEU A 142 6.22 -2.97 9.19
CA LEU A 142 5.43 -1.87 9.77
C LEU A 142 5.32 -1.97 11.29
N ALA A 143 5.14 -3.17 11.84
CA ALA A 143 5.07 -3.38 13.28
C ALA A 143 6.41 -3.06 13.96
N VAL A 144 7.54 -3.41 13.34
CA VAL A 144 8.88 -3.05 13.83
C VAL A 144 9.11 -1.55 13.76
N ALA A 145 8.81 -0.92 12.63
CA ALA A 145 8.98 0.51 12.42
C ALA A 145 8.21 1.34 13.46
N ARG A 146 6.99 0.91 13.81
CA ARG A 146 6.21 1.52 14.89
C ARG A 146 6.93 1.47 16.23
N ASN A 147 7.53 0.33 16.57
CA ASN A 147 8.19 0.15 17.87
C ASN A 147 9.50 0.93 17.97
N MET A 148 10.17 1.22 16.87
CA MET A 148 11.37 2.06 16.82
C MET A 148 11.09 3.54 17.11
N GLU A 149 9.82 3.96 17.07
CA GLU A 149 9.41 5.35 17.32
C GLU A 149 9.27 5.70 18.80
N ALA A 150 9.15 4.71 19.67
CA ALA A 150 9.00 4.94 21.10
C ALA A 150 10.39 5.11 21.74
N PRO A 151 10.78 6.32 22.21
CA PRO A 151 11.94 6.44 23.08
C PRO A 151 11.70 5.61 24.34
N ALA A 152 12.73 4.92 24.81
CA ALA A 152 12.65 4.11 26.03
C ALA A 152 12.08 4.95 27.19
N GLY A 153 10.85 4.68 27.60
CA GLY A 153 10.15 5.40 28.68
C GLY A 153 8.86 6.12 28.33
N SER A 154 8.45 6.20 27.05
CA SER A 154 7.16 6.78 26.67
C SER A 154 6.07 5.70 26.64
N THR A 155 5.32 5.58 27.72
CA THR A 155 4.04 4.88 27.75
C THR A 155 3.00 5.65 26.95
N GLY A 156 2.68 5.16 25.77
CA GLY A 156 1.44 5.43 25.03
C GLY A 156 1.09 6.90 24.84
N GLY A 157 1.53 7.49 23.73
CA GLY A 157 1.05 8.79 23.29
C GLY A 157 1.25 8.95 21.78
N ASN A 158 0.18 8.86 21.04
CA ASN A 158 0.10 9.00 19.57
C ASN A 158 0.29 10.48 19.15
N THR A 159 1.49 11.06 19.36
CA THR A 159 1.76 12.48 19.07
C THR A 159 3.10 12.76 18.38
N ALA A 160 3.77 11.78 17.79
CA ALA A 160 4.90 12.07 16.90
C ALA A 160 4.36 12.34 15.49
N GLY A 161 4.63 13.54 14.96
CA GLY A 161 4.02 14.14 13.79
C GLY A 161 3.76 13.19 12.61
N GLY A 162 2.55 13.25 12.07
CA GLY A 162 2.04 12.34 11.04
C GLY A 162 2.96 12.14 9.83
N ALA A 163 3.78 13.14 9.46
CA ALA A 163 4.74 13.04 8.36
C ALA A 163 5.92 12.10 8.66
N ALA A 164 6.46 12.11 9.87
CA ALA A 164 7.57 11.24 10.26
C ALA A 164 7.11 9.75 10.34
N CYS A 165 5.89 9.54 10.84
CA CYS A 165 5.29 8.22 10.90
C CYS A 165 5.01 7.66 9.49
N ALA A 166 4.48 8.48 8.57
CA ALA A 166 4.24 8.10 7.19
C ALA A 166 5.55 7.76 6.44
N ALA A 167 6.60 8.57 6.61
CA ALA A 167 7.89 8.32 5.98
C ALA A 167 8.49 6.99 6.43
N ARG A 168 8.50 6.67 7.72
CA ARG A 168 8.99 5.37 8.22
C ARG A 168 8.12 4.21 7.77
N GLY A 169 6.82 4.40 7.69
CA GLY A 169 5.90 3.42 7.11
C GLY A 169 6.25 3.12 5.66
N MET A 170 6.58 4.14 4.87
CA MET A 170 7.02 3.99 3.49
C MET A 170 8.34 3.23 3.40
N GLU A 171 9.34 3.58 4.23
CA GLU A 171 10.63 2.87 4.28
C GLU A 171 10.46 1.41 4.66
N ALA A 172 9.61 1.11 5.65
CA ALA A 172 9.32 -0.24 6.09
C ALA A 172 8.70 -1.09 4.97
N VAL A 173 7.71 -0.55 4.26
CA VAL A 173 7.08 -1.25 3.13
C VAL A 173 8.05 -1.40 1.97
N ALA A 174 8.85 -0.37 1.64
CA ALA A 174 9.86 -0.44 0.60
C ALA A 174 10.93 -1.50 0.91
N ALA A 175 11.38 -1.58 2.16
CA ALA A 175 12.34 -2.60 2.60
C ALA A 175 11.75 -4.02 2.46
N ALA A 176 10.47 -4.22 2.79
CA ALA A 176 9.80 -5.51 2.59
C ALA A 176 9.74 -5.91 1.11
N VAL A 177 9.47 -4.95 0.21
CA VAL A 177 9.49 -5.19 -1.24
C VAL A 177 10.90 -5.56 -1.71
N CYS A 178 11.93 -4.82 -1.28
CA CYS A 178 13.33 -5.13 -1.62
C CYS A 178 13.74 -6.53 -1.15
N VAL A 179 13.38 -6.92 0.07
CA VAL A 179 13.69 -8.26 0.60
C VAL A 179 12.99 -9.35 -0.22
N MET A 180 11.72 -9.14 -0.59
CA MET A 180 10.99 -10.11 -1.41
C MET A 180 11.58 -10.25 -2.81
N ASN A 181 11.99 -9.14 -3.44
CA ASN A 181 12.62 -9.13 -4.75
C ASN A 181 13.98 -9.84 -4.71
N ALA A 182 14.82 -9.52 -3.71
CA ALA A 182 16.11 -10.18 -3.52
C ALA A 182 15.97 -11.69 -3.27
N ALA A 183 14.96 -12.11 -2.48
CA ALA A 183 14.68 -13.52 -2.27
C ALA A 183 14.29 -14.23 -3.58
N GLY A 184 13.50 -13.58 -4.43
CA GLY A 184 13.16 -14.09 -5.75
C GLY A 184 14.35 -14.21 -6.69
N GLU A 185 15.26 -13.26 -6.66
CA GLU A 185 16.49 -13.29 -7.45
C GLU A 185 17.41 -14.46 -7.02
N ILE A 186 17.66 -14.59 -5.71
CA ILE A 186 18.50 -15.65 -5.14
C ILE A 186 17.91 -17.05 -5.40
N ALA A 187 16.60 -17.18 -5.33
CA ALA A 187 15.94 -18.48 -5.53
C ALA A 187 16.01 -18.97 -6.99
N TRP A 188 16.40 -18.12 -7.92
CA TRP A 188 16.47 -18.42 -9.36
C TRP A 188 17.90 -18.57 -9.89
N GLU A 189 18.91 -18.36 -9.07
CA GLU A 189 20.31 -18.66 -9.38
C GLU A 189 20.59 -20.17 -9.21
#